data_a95ed4fac980559970728dc0ac4a9e3f
#
_entry.id   a95ed4fac980559970728dc0ac4a9e3f
#
_cell.length_a   1.000
_cell.length_b   1.000
_cell.length_c   1.000
_cell.angle_alpha   90.00
_cell.angle_beta   90.00
_cell.angle_gamma   90.00
#
_symmetry.space_group_name_H-M   'P 1'
#
loop_
_entity.id
_entity.type
_entity.pdbx_description
1 polymer ?
#
loop_
_entity_poly.entity_id
_entity_poly.type
_entity_poly.pdbx_seq_one_letter_code
_entity_poly.pdbx_strand_id
1 'polypeptide(L)'
;MNTGKLIEQCLNIVYPRRCPLCGEIVSKEDGKACSICYKQLKKIPEPKCKCCGKSIETMEKEYCFDCGRKEFYFEMGFSLWDYSTKMKKSIAMFKYHNRQEYADFYGEEFVKEFGERILELEPDVLVPVPIHWTRYIQR
;
A
#
# COMPACT_ATOMS: atom_id res chain seq x y z
N MET A 1 23.06 -16.29 22.91
CA MET A 1 21.57 -16.17 22.95
C MET A 1 21.23 -14.75 22.62
N ASN A 2 20.47 -14.53 21.54
CA ASN A 2 20.29 -13.20 20.95
C ASN A 2 19.20 -12.44 21.70
N THR A 3 19.58 -11.53 22.60
CA THR A 3 18.69 -10.70 23.45
C THR A 3 17.60 -9.99 22.62
N GLY A 4 17.91 -9.62 21.38
CA GLY A 4 16.96 -8.98 20.47
C GLY A 4 15.77 -9.87 20.08
N LYS A 5 16.00 -11.17 19.86
CA LYS A 5 14.90 -12.12 19.55
C LYS A 5 13.95 -12.34 20.72
N LEU A 6 14.49 -12.30 21.95
CA LEU A 6 13.67 -12.48 23.15
C LEU A 6 12.75 -11.27 23.38
N ILE A 7 13.28 -10.07 23.21
CA ILE A 7 12.52 -8.82 23.31
C ILE A 7 11.42 -8.78 22.23
N GLU A 8 11.74 -9.15 21.01
CA GLU A 8 10.77 -9.22 19.91
C GLU A 8 9.66 -10.25 20.17
N GLN A 9 9.99 -11.38 20.77
CA GLN A 9 8.99 -12.39 21.16
C GLN A 9 8.07 -11.88 22.29
N CYS A 10 8.61 -11.20 23.30
CA CYS A 10 7.81 -10.59 24.36
C CYS A 10 6.91 -9.46 23.82
N LEU A 11 7.44 -8.62 22.94
CA LEU A 11 6.66 -7.57 22.29
C LEU A 11 5.51 -8.15 21.45
N ASN A 12 5.73 -9.24 20.73
CA ASN A 12 4.70 -9.90 19.93
C ASN A 12 3.60 -10.55 20.77
N ILE A 13 3.86 -10.88 22.05
CA ILE A 13 2.83 -11.38 22.97
C ILE A 13 1.95 -10.22 23.48
N VAL A 14 2.57 -9.08 23.82
CA VAL A 14 1.84 -7.93 24.37
C VAL A 14 1.17 -7.11 23.25
N TYR A 15 1.84 -6.98 22.10
CA TYR A 15 1.38 -6.27 20.90
C TYR A 15 1.42 -7.19 19.68
N PRO A 16 0.47 -8.11 19.55
CA PRO A 16 0.44 -9.00 18.41
C PRO A 16 0.16 -8.21 17.13
N ARG A 17 0.87 -8.59 16.06
CA ARG A 17 0.65 -8.00 14.74
C ARG A 17 -0.78 -8.22 14.28
N ARG A 18 -1.40 -7.18 13.76
CA ARG A 18 -2.77 -7.22 13.25
C ARG A 18 -2.81 -7.11 11.75
N CYS A 19 -3.73 -7.85 11.14
CA CYS A 19 -3.97 -7.79 9.71
C CYS A 19 -4.47 -6.40 9.30
N PRO A 20 -3.83 -5.73 8.34
CA PRO A 20 -4.23 -4.40 7.89
C PRO A 20 -5.66 -4.35 7.32
N LEU A 21 -6.19 -5.49 6.86
CA LEU A 21 -7.47 -5.55 6.15
C LEU A 21 -8.66 -5.91 7.04
N CYS A 22 -8.50 -6.78 8.04
CA CYS A 22 -9.59 -7.18 8.94
C CYS A 22 -9.36 -6.75 10.40
N GLY A 23 -8.11 -6.42 10.79
CA GLY A 23 -7.77 -6.05 12.16
C GLY A 23 -7.54 -7.25 13.12
N GLU A 24 -7.75 -8.48 12.66
CA GLU A 24 -7.51 -9.69 13.45
C GLU A 24 -6.01 -9.94 13.63
N ILE A 25 -5.67 -10.69 14.68
CA ILE A 25 -4.29 -11.08 14.94
C ILE A 25 -3.79 -11.98 13.81
N VAL A 26 -2.62 -11.67 13.30
CA VAL A 26 -1.97 -12.45 12.23
C VAL A 26 -1.07 -13.49 12.85
N SER A 27 -1.17 -14.75 12.38
CA SER A 27 -0.25 -15.82 12.79
C SER A 27 1.17 -15.53 12.29
N LYS A 28 2.16 -16.13 12.95
CA LYS A 28 3.57 -15.98 12.54
C LYS A 28 3.83 -16.52 11.13
N GLU A 29 2.99 -17.45 10.68
CA GLU A 29 3.09 -18.12 9.38
C GLU A 29 2.48 -17.30 8.23
N ASP A 30 1.53 -16.42 8.53
CA ASP A 30 0.79 -15.64 7.52
C ASP A 30 1.53 -14.37 7.02
N GLY A 31 2.65 -14.00 7.62
CA GLY A 31 3.37 -12.78 7.23
C GLY A 31 2.74 -11.50 7.79
N LYS A 32 2.50 -10.48 6.97
CA LYS A 32 2.00 -9.16 7.40
C LYS A 32 0.49 -8.98 7.28
N ALA A 33 -0.19 -9.85 6.53
CA ALA A 33 -1.65 -9.90 6.43
C ALA A 33 -2.11 -11.36 6.51
N CYS A 34 -3.30 -11.62 7.07
CA CYS A 34 -3.80 -12.98 7.13
C CYS A 34 -4.07 -13.53 5.71
N SER A 35 -3.84 -14.83 5.53
CA SER A 35 -3.96 -15.52 4.25
C SER A 35 -5.34 -15.36 3.60
N ILE A 36 -6.41 -15.33 4.40
CA ILE A 36 -7.78 -15.14 3.92
C ILE A 36 -7.96 -13.76 3.28
N CYS A 37 -7.52 -12.72 3.98
CA CYS A 37 -7.64 -11.35 3.48
C CYS A 37 -6.72 -11.09 2.28
N TYR A 38 -5.51 -11.64 2.31
CA TYR A 38 -4.54 -11.49 1.24
C TYR A 38 -5.09 -12.07 -0.09
N LYS A 39 -5.70 -13.25 -0.05
CA LYS A 39 -6.34 -13.88 -1.23
C LYS A 39 -7.54 -13.07 -1.79
N GLN A 40 -8.14 -12.23 -0.97
CA GLN A 40 -9.27 -11.37 -1.38
C GLN A 40 -8.84 -10.01 -1.95
N LEU A 41 -7.55 -9.68 -1.84
CA LEU A 41 -7.02 -8.48 -2.48
C LEU A 41 -7.06 -8.61 -4.00
N LYS A 42 -7.72 -7.66 -4.63
CA LYS A 42 -7.78 -7.61 -6.09
C LYS A 42 -6.74 -6.60 -6.56
N LYS A 43 -5.73 -7.09 -7.27
CA LYS A 43 -4.85 -6.22 -8.05
C LYS A 43 -5.66 -5.58 -9.15
N ILE A 44 -5.28 -4.36 -9.52
CA ILE A 44 -5.91 -3.67 -10.65
C ILE A 44 -5.57 -4.44 -11.92
N PRO A 45 -6.59 -4.92 -12.66
CA PRO A 45 -6.36 -5.69 -13.88
C PRO A 45 -5.85 -4.80 -15.02
N GLU A 46 -5.18 -5.43 -15.97
CA GLU A 46 -4.88 -4.81 -17.27
C GLU A 46 -6.16 -4.79 -18.15
N PRO A 47 -6.27 -3.82 -19.07
CA PRO A 47 -5.34 -2.72 -19.30
C PRO A 47 -5.46 -1.60 -18.26
N LYS A 48 -4.33 -0.93 -18.00
CA LYS A 48 -4.23 0.17 -17.03
C LYS A 48 -4.00 1.50 -17.72
N CYS A 49 -4.55 2.56 -17.16
CA CYS A 49 -4.26 3.91 -17.55
C CYS A 49 -2.77 4.24 -17.39
N LYS A 50 -2.10 4.68 -18.45
CA LYS A 50 -0.67 5.01 -18.42
C LYS A 50 -0.33 6.11 -17.41
N CYS A 51 -1.27 7.05 -17.20
CA CYS A 51 -1.06 8.16 -16.27
C CYS A 51 -1.27 7.77 -14.80
N CYS A 52 -2.42 7.20 -14.41
CA CYS A 52 -2.77 6.99 -13.01
C CYS A 52 -2.79 5.52 -12.55
N GLY A 53 -2.58 4.56 -13.45
CA GLY A 53 -2.59 3.12 -13.14
C GLY A 53 -3.95 2.53 -12.84
N LYS A 54 -5.06 3.27 -13.00
CA LYS A 54 -6.43 2.77 -12.85
C LYS A 54 -6.78 1.84 -14.01
N SER A 55 -7.56 0.79 -13.77
CA SER A 55 -8.07 -0.07 -14.85
C SER A 55 -8.91 0.73 -15.85
N ILE A 56 -8.77 0.38 -17.13
CA ILE A 56 -9.55 0.92 -18.24
C ILE A 56 -10.24 -0.22 -18.99
N GLU A 57 -11.32 0.11 -19.69
CA GLU A 57 -12.21 -0.90 -20.27
C GLU A 57 -11.65 -1.60 -21.51
N THR A 58 -10.82 -0.90 -22.28
CA THR A 58 -10.31 -1.42 -23.56
C THR A 58 -8.82 -1.13 -23.74
N MET A 59 -8.12 -2.01 -24.44
CA MET A 59 -6.70 -1.83 -24.79
C MET A 59 -6.44 -0.68 -25.77
N GLU A 60 -7.44 -0.25 -26.48
CA GLU A 60 -7.34 0.85 -27.45
C GLU A 60 -7.18 2.21 -26.78
N LYS A 61 -7.61 2.32 -25.52
CA LYS A 61 -7.47 3.53 -24.72
C LYS A 61 -6.19 3.48 -23.90
N GLU A 62 -5.37 4.49 -24.01
CA GLU A 62 -4.17 4.65 -23.20
C GLU A 62 -4.45 5.30 -21.84
N TYR A 63 -5.51 6.12 -21.77
CA TYR A 63 -5.85 6.92 -20.59
C TYR A 63 -7.30 6.69 -20.16
N CYS A 64 -7.53 6.70 -18.85
CA CYS A 64 -8.90 6.69 -18.32
C CYS A 64 -9.60 8.03 -18.62
N PHE A 65 -10.92 8.06 -18.45
CA PHE A 65 -11.75 9.24 -18.72
C PHE A 65 -11.24 10.51 -18.00
N ASP A 66 -10.82 10.36 -16.73
CA ASP A 66 -10.35 11.50 -15.94
C ASP A 66 -9.00 12.03 -16.44
N CYS A 67 -8.06 11.12 -16.77
CA CYS A 67 -6.72 11.47 -17.20
C CYS A 67 -6.68 11.98 -18.65
N GLY A 68 -7.58 11.50 -19.51
CA GLY A 68 -7.67 11.99 -20.88
C GLY A 68 -8.22 13.42 -21.02
N ARG A 69 -8.75 14.01 -19.93
CA ARG A 69 -9.34 15.35 -19.91
C ARG A 69 -8.54 16.40 -19.15
N LYS A 70 -7.47 16.00 -18.46
CA LYS A 70 -6.66 16.87 -17.60
C LYS A 70 -5.21 16.74 -17.98
N GLU A 71 -4.51 17.84 -17.95
CA GLU A 71 -3.06 17.85 -17.98
C GLU A 71 -2.53 17.60 -16.58
N PHE A 72 -1.58 16.69 -16.46
CA PHE A 72 -0.87 16.39 -15.23
C PHE A 72 0.61 16.70 -15.41
N TYR A 73 1.26 17.15 -14.34
CA TYR A 73 2.68 17.46 -14.32
C TYR A 73 3.56 16.23 -13.98
N PHE A 74 2.97 15.05 -13.92
CA PHE A 74 3.68 13.79 -13.73
C PHE A 74 3.43 12.86 -14.94
N GLU A 75 4.39 12.04 -15.25
CA GLU A 75 4.35 11.17 -16.42
C GLU A 75 3.52 9.91 -16.18
N MET A 76 3.67 9.28 -15.01
CA MET A 76 2.96 8.05 -14.66
C MET A 76 2.67 7.93 -13.18
N GLY A 77 1.66 7.10 -12.87
CA GLY A 77 1.29 6.71 -11.52
C GLY A 77 1.18 5.20 -11.38
N PHE A 78 1.56 4.69 -10.23
CA PHE A 78 1.45 3.27 -9.89
C PHE A 78 0.26 3.04 -8.98
N SER A 79 -0.58 2.08 -9.34
CA SER A 79 -1.74 1.66 -8.54
C SER A 79 -1.74 0.16 -8.38
N LEU A 80 -1.70 -0.33 -7.14
CA LEU A 80 -1.52 -1.74 -6.84
C LEU A 80 -2.86 -2.47 -6.70
N TRP A 81 -3.74 -1.97 -5.86
CA TRP A 81 -5.01 -2.63 -5.54
C TRP A 81 -6.22 -1.79 -5.88
N ASP A 82 -7.32 -2.49 -6.12
CA ASP A 82 -8.62 -1.84 -6.21
C ASP A 82 -9.00 -1.18 -4.88
N TYR A 83 -9.56 0.03 -4.96
CA TYR A 83 -9.95 0.82 -3.80
C TYR A 83 -11.29 0.35 -3.22
N SER A 84 -11.33 -0.93 -2.84
CA SER A 84 -12.49 -1.59 -2.24
C SER A 84 -12.83 -1.03 -0.86
N THR A 85 -14.00 -1.37 -0.34
CA THR A 85 -14.44 -0.97 1.01
C THR A 85 -13.46 -1.42 2.10
N LYS A 86 -12.89 -2.62 1.97
CA LYS A 86 -11.86 -3.13 2.90
C LYS A 86 -10.58 -2.30 2.83
N MET A 87 -10.13 -1.97 1.61
CA MET A 87 -8.92 -1.15 1.42
C MET A 87 -9.13 0.28 1.94
N LYS A 88 -10.30 0.88 1.71
CA LYS A 88 -10.67 2.20 2.29
C LYS A 88 -10.54 2.20 3.80
N LYS A 89 -11.12 1.18 4.46
CA LYS A 89 -11.06 1.03 5.92
C LYS A 89 -9.62 0.85 6.39
N SER A 90 -8.85 0.00 5.73
CA SER A 90 -7.44 -0.26 6.06
C SER A 90 -6.59 1.02 5.99
N ILE A 91 -6.71 1.78 4.90
CA ILE A 91 -6.00 3.06 4.73
C ILE A 91 -6.48 4.11 5.76
N ALA A 92 -7.76 4.12 6.12
CA ALA A 92 -8.27 5.01 7.17
C ALA A 92 -7.67 4.66 8.54
N MET A 93 -7.57 3.37 8.88
CA MET A 93 -6.90 2.91 10.10
C MET A 93 -5.44 3.33 10.15
N PHE A 94 -4.71 3.17 9.05
CA PHE A 94 -3.33 3.62 8.90
C PHE A 94 -3.20 5.14 9.07
N LYS A 95 -4.06 5.92 8.40
CA LYS A 95 -3.95 7.39 8.36
C LYS A 95 -4.45 8.09 9.62
N TYR A 96 -5.48 7.55 10.30
CA TYR A 96 -6.23 8.28 11.32
C TYR A 96 -6.34 7.55 12.67
N HIS A 97 -5.93 6.29 12.75
CA HIS A 97 -6.09 5.47 13.96
C HIS A 97 -4.76 4.91 14.47
N ASN A 98 -3.66 5.60 14.17
CA ASN A 98 -2.31 5.28 14.67
C ASN A 98 -1.85 3.82 14.40
N ARG A 99 -2.27 3.25 13.24
CA ARG A 99 -1.85 1.92 12.80
C ARG A 99 -0.65 2.01 11.85
N GLN A 100 0.43 2.61 12.35
CA GLN A 100 1.64 2.86 11.55
C GLN A 100 2.31 1.56 11.08
N GLU A 101 2.14 0.47 11.83
CA GLU A 101 2.64 -0.86 11.48
C GLU A 101 2.10 -1.40 10.14
N TYR A 102 1.00 -0.83 9.64
CA TYR A 102 0.45 -1.20 8.33
C TYR A 102 1.31 -0.70 7.16
N ALA A 103 2.18 0.28 7.41
CA ALA A 103 3.11 0.79 6.41
C ALA A 103 4.04 -0.31 5.88
N ASP A 104 4.47 -1.22 6.74
CA ASP A 104 5.32 -2.34 6.37
C ASP A 104 4.67 -3.27 5.35
N PHE A 105 3.37 -3.53 5.51
CA PHE A 105 2.60 -4.32 4.57
C PHE A 105 2.49 -3.62 3.21
N TYR A 106 2.11 -2.33 3.22
CA TYR A 106 1.97 -1.57 1.98
C TYR A 106 3.29 -1.41 1.25
N GLY A 107 4.37 -1.12 1.99
CA GLY A 107 5.69 -0.93 1.43
C GLY A 107 6.25 -2.21 0.79
N GLU A 108 6.14 -3.35 1.48
CA GLU A 108 6.59 -4.63 0.90
C GLU A 108 5.83 -5.01 -0.37
N GLU A 109 4.52 -4.91 -0.35
CA GLU A 109 3.71 -5.27 -1.51
C GLU A 109 3.94 -4.30 -2.68
N PHE A 110 4.17 -3.02 -2.38
CA PHE A 110 4.50 -2.03 -3.40
C PHE A 110 5.86 -2.30 -4.04
N VAL A 111 6.88 -2.56 -3.22
CA VAL A 111 8.23 -2.88 -3.71
C VAL A 111 8.23 -4.20 -4.49
N LYS A 112 7.50 -5.20 -4.02
CA LYS A 112 7.37 -6.49 -4.71
C LYS A 112 6.76 -6.35 -6.11
N GLU A 113 5.79 -5.44 -6.28
CA GLU A 113 5.10 -5.26 -7.56
C GLU A 113 5.82 -4.30 -8.50
N PHE A 114 6.39 -3.23 -7.97
CA PHE A 114 6.90 -2.11 -8.77
C PHE A 114 8.39 -1.82 -8.57
N GLY A 115 9.07 -2.56 -7.67
CA GLY A 115 10.46 -2.26 -7.33
C GLY A 115 11.41 -2.26 -8.52
N GLU A 116 11.35 -3.30 -9.35
CA GLU A 116 12.18 -3.39 -10.57
C GLU A 116 11.88 -2.23 -11.52
N ARG A 117 10.60 -1.95 -11.77
CA ARG A 117 10.18 -0.87 -12.67
C ARG A 117 10.57 0.52 -12.14
N ILE A 118 10.58 0.72 -10.84
CA ILE A 118 11.05 1.98 -10.23
C ILE A 118 12.55 2.12 -10.39
N LEU A 119 13.31 1.04 -10.23
CA LEU A 119 14.74 1.06 -10.46
C LEU A 119 15.09 1.34 -11.93
N GLU A 120 14.33 0.82 -12.88
CA GLU A 120 14.48 1.12 -14.32
C GLU A 120 14.25 2.60 -14.64
N LEU A 121 13.46 3.31 -13.83
CA LEU A 121 13.23 4.76 -14.01
C LEU A 121 14.39 5.62 -13.49
N GLU A 122 15.37 5.02 -12.80
CA GLU A 122 16.55 5.70 -12.25
C GLU A 122 16.23 7.02 -11.52
N PRO A 123 15.33 7.01 -10.51
CA PRO A 123 14.88 8.24 -9.86
C PRO A 123 16.03 8.93 -9.12
N ASP A 124 16.27 10.20 -9.40
CA ASP A 124 17.28 11.00 -8.71
C ASP A 124 16.91 11.28 -7.25
N VAL A 125 15.60 11.37 -6.95
CA VAL A 125 15.14 11.74 -5.61
C VAL A 125 13.75 11.14 -5.32
N LEU A 126 13.52 10.78 -4.05
CA LEU A 126 12.22 10.39 -3.53
C LEU A 126 11.65 11.52 -2.67
N VAL A 127 10.52 12.06 -3.09
CA VAL A 127 9.87 13.16 -2.38
C VAL A 127 8.55 12.68 -1.77
N PRO A 128 8.43 12.63 -0.43
CA PRO A 128 7.17 12.29 0.20
C PRO A 128 6.14 13.40 0.00
N VAL A 129 4.86 13.01 -0.12
CA VAL A 129 3.76 13.99 -0.15
C VAL A 129 3.72 14.72 1.21
N PRO A 130 3.87 16.06 1.25
CA PRO A 130 3.91 16.80 2.50
C PRO A 130 2.57 16.70 3.25
N ILE A 131 2.66 16.50 4.54
CA ILE A 131 1.50 16.45 5.43
C ILE A 131 1.38 17.81 6.11
N HIS A 132 0.17 18.37 6.14
CA HIS A 132 -0.08 19.60 6.87
C HIS A 132 0.27 19.43 8.35
N TRP A 133 0.89 20.45 8.96
CA TRP A 133 1.41 20.42 10.34
C TRP A 133 0.41 19.90 11.38
N THR A 134 -0.85 20.36 11.33
CA THR A 134 -1.89 19.90 12.25
C THR A 134 -2.17 18.40 12.17
N ARG A 135 -2.03 17.81 10.98
CA ARG A 135 -2.18 16.36 10.78
C ARG A 135 -0.96 15.56 11.20
N TYR A 136 0.22 16.19 11.21
CA TYR A 136 1.45 15.55 11.69
C TYR A 136 1.38 15.28 13.20
N ILE A 137 0.81 16.23 13.99
CA ILE A 137 0.64 16.08 15.44
C ILE A 137 -0.44 15.03 15.78
N GLN A 138 -1.41 14.81 14.89
CA GLN A 138 -2.51 13.86 15.09
C GLN A 138 -2.21 12.44 14.60
N ARG A 139 -1.09 12.23 13.93
CA ARG A 139 -0.62 10.95 13.39
C ARG A 139 0.59 10.44 14.14
#